data_50f8a77c63965e15ca170a84b78aa4ac
#
_entry.id   50f8a77c63965e15ca170a84b78aa4ac
#
_cell.length_a   1.000
_cell.length_b   1.000
_cell.length_c   1.000
_cell.angle_alpha   90.00
_cell.angle_beta   90.00
_cell.angle_gamma   90.00
#
_symmetry.space_group_name_H-M   'P 1'
#
loop_
_entity.id
_entity.type
_entity.pdbx_description
1 polymer ?
#
loop_
_entity_poly.entity_id
_entity_poly.type
_entity_poly.pdbx_seq_one_letter_code
_entity_poly.pdbx_strand_id
1 'polypeptide(L)'
;MPDIIAGSTDGFVEHDQNDIGVNDGWINCRNSATGSDAKNATVFSTAGVYVKKWATDRFQIRRSFFAFDTSAIECPDDGAATATLKIYGRTTGTANIIVVKATKPDLSTGIVQNDFNELTGWNSSFGPSDLTAYSSQVTSWNTSAYNEITLNRSARDDMASL
;
A
#
# COMPACT_ATOMS: atom_id res chain seq x y z
N MET A 1 -0.78 24.12 4.86
CA MET A 1 -0.25 22.76 5.10
C MET A 1 0.65 22.44 3.93
N PRO A 2 1.89 22.02 4.14
CA PRO A 2 2.77 21.70 3.02
C PRO A 2 2.27 20.46 2.29
N ASP A 3 2.36 20.47 0.97
CA ASP A 3 2.15 19.28 0.14
C ASP A 3 3.49 18.55 0.02
N ILE A 4 3.52 17.29 0.44
CA ILE A 4 4.68 16.42 0.28
C ILE A 4 4.39 15.48 -0.87
N ILE A 5 5.27 15.51 -1.84
CA ILE A 5 5.16 14.64 -3.00
C ILE A 5 5.92 13.34 -2.71
N ALA A 6 5.30 12.23 -3.04
CA ALA A 6 5.90 10.91 -2.93
C ALA A 6 7.19 10.80 -3.76
N GLY A 7 8.16 10.07 -3.24
CA GLY A 7 9.53 10.02 -3.76
C GLY A 7 9.70 9.17 -5.02
N SER A 8 10.91 9.18 -5.57
CA SER A 8 11.28 8.36 -6.74
C SER A 8 11.37 6.85 -6.43
N THR A 9 11.30 6.49 -5.17
CA THR A 9 11.34 5.10 -4.68
C THR A 9 9.96 4.46 -4.52
N ASP A 10 8.91 5.22 -4.79
CA ASP A 10 7.55 4.69 -4.81
C ASP A 10 7.38 3.61 -5.86
N GLY A 11 6.39 2.77 -5.67
CA GLY A 11 6.06 1.76 -6.65
C GLY A 11 5.17 0.67 -6.09
N PHE A 12 5.32 -0.53 -6.62
CA PHE A 12 4.54 -1.67 -6.16
C PHE A 12 5.32 -2.98 -6.20
N VAL A 13 4.88 -3.91 -5.38
CA VAL A 13 5.22 -5.32 -5.48
C VAL A 13 3.97 -6.10 -5.84
N GLU A 14 4.10 -6.98 -6.80
CA GLU A 14 3.02 -7.82 -7.30
C GLU A 14 3.33 -9.28 -7.05
N HIS A 15 2.34 -10.04 -6.59
CA HIS A 15 2.41 -11.49 -6.56
C HIS A 15 1.33 -12.09 -7.44
N ASP A 16 1.74 -13.01 -8.28
CA ASP A 16 0.89 -13.75 -9.21
C ASP A 16 0.95 -15.23 -8.86
N GLN A 17 -0.18 -15.79 -8.47
CA GLN A 17 -0.34 -17.18 -8.07
C GLN A 17 -1.26 -17.92 -9.05
N ASN A 18 -0.77 -19.01 -9.58
CA ASN A 18 -1.49 -19.87 -10.51
C ASN A 18 -1.72 -21.24 -9.86
N ASP A 19 -2.78 -21.36 -9.10
CA ASP A 19 -3.14 -22.59 -8.38
C ASP A 19 -4.30 -23.30 -9.06
N ILE A 20 -4.07 -23.83 -10.24
CA ILE A 20 -5.09 -24.59 -10.98
C ILE A 20 -5.49 -25.82 -10.17
N GLY A 21 -6.76 -25.85 -9.74
CA GLY A 21 -7.36 -27.00 -9.06
C GLY A 21 -7.15 -27.05 -7.52
N VAL A 22 -6.62 -26.02 -6.89
CA VAL A 22 -6.53 -25.90 -5.43
C VAL A 22 -7.43 -24.78 -4.91
N ASN A 23 -8.20 -25.07 -3.87
CA ASN A 23 -9.14 -24.10 -3.30
C ASN A 23 -8.48 -22.93 -2.57
N ASP A 24 -7.17 -22.96 -2.32
CA ASP A 24 -6.44 -22.02 -1.48
C ASP A 24 -5.63 -20.97 -2.26
N GLY A 25 -5.82 -20.87 -3.57
CA GLY A 25 -5.05 -19.97 -4.43
C GLY A 25 -5.09 -18.50 -3.99
N TRP A 26 -6.22 -18.03 -3.45
CA TRP A 26 -6.31 -16.70 -2.85
C TRP A 26 -5.43 -16.56 -1.60
N ILE A 27 -5.50 -17.52 -0.70
CA ILE A 27 -4.74 -17.52 0.57
C ILE A 27 -3.24 -17.59 0.26
N ASN A 28 -2.84 -18.47 -0.65
CA ASN A 28 -1.45 -18.63 -1.08
C ASN A 28 -0.92 -17.34 -1.71
N CYS A 29 -1.69 -16.72 -2.60
CA CYS A 29 -1.32 -15.45 -3.23
C CYS A 29 -1.18 -14.33 -2.19
N ARG A 30 -2.15 -14.21 -1.29
CA ARG A 30 -2.15 -13.18 -0.25
C ARG A 30 -0.98 -13.34 0.73
N ASN A 31 -0.68 -14.57 1.12
CA ASN A 31 0.28 -14.90 2.17
C ASN A 31 1.68 -15.22 1.64
N SER A 32 1.92 -15.05 0.34
CA SER A 32 3.24 -15.27 -0.22
C SER A 32 4.30 -14.44 0.51
N ALA A 33 5.44 -15.05 0.82
CA ALA A 33 6.55 -14.37 1.48
C ALA A 33 7.21 -13.31 0.58
N THR A 34 7.12 -13.52 -0.75
CA THR A 34 7.76 -12.64 -1.73
C THR A 34 6.82 -12.35 -2.89
N GLY A 35 7.01 -11.21 -3.55
CA GLY A 35 6.37 -10.92 -4.81
C GLY A 35 6.99 -11.69 -5.98
N SER A 36 6.28 -11.75 -7.07
CA SER A 36 6.77 -12.26 -8.36
C SER A 36 7.40 -11.16 -9.22
N ASP A 37 7.00 -9.92 -9.01
CA ASP A 37 7.55 -8.74 -9.69
C ASP A 37 7.53 -7.52 -8.77
N ALA A 38 8.48 -6.59 -8.98
CA ALA A 38 8.57 -5.33 -8.27
C ALA A 38 8.92 -4.20 -9.24
N LYS A 39 8.26 -3.05 -9.12
CA LYS A 39 8.45 -1.89 -10.00
C LYS A 39 8.54 -0.62 -9.20
N ASN A 40 9.55 0.18 -9.49
CA ASN A 40 9.70 1.54 -8.95
C ASN A 40 8.94 2.55 -9.83
N ALA A 41 8.48 3.63 -9.24
CA ALA A 41 7.67 4.65 -9.91
C ALA A 41 8.37 5.33 -11.11
N THR A 42 9.69 5.36 -11.14
CA THR A 42 10.46 5.88 -12.26
C THR A 42 10.24 5.12 -13.57
N VAL A 43 9.77 3.88 -13.49
CA VAL A 43 9.53 3.01 -14.66
C VAL A 43 8.05 2.96 -15.04
N PHE A 44 7.15 3.17 -14.08
CA PHE A 44 5.71 3.12 -14.30
C PHE A 44 5.00 4.31 -13.68
N SER A 45 4.26 5.03 -14.48
CA SER A 45 3.43 6.17 -14.05
C SER A 45 2.22 5.80 -13.19
N THR A 46 2.06 4.52 -12.84
CA THR A 46 0.91 4.03 -12.07
C THR A 46 1.35 3.08 -10.97
N ALA A 47 1.41 3.58 -9.75
CA ALA A 47 1.26 2.74 -8.58
C ALA A 47 -0.22 2.36 -8.46
N GLY A 48 -0.54 1.15 -8.04
CA GLY A 48 -1.93 0.74 -7.92
C GLY A 48 -2.10 -0.45 -6.99
N VAL A 49 -3.17 -0.41 -6.21
CA VAL A 49 -3.64 -1.60 -5.52
C VAL A 49 -4.47 -2.40 -6.52
N TYR A 50 -4.15 -3.67 -6.64
CA TYR A 50 -4.77 -4.52 -7.62
C TYR A 50 -5.04 -5.90 -7.04
N VAL A 51 -6.26 -6.36 -7.21
CA VAL A 51 -6.66 -7.73 -6.91
C VAL A 51 -7.44 -8.24 -8.10
N LYS A 52 -7.00 -9.34 -8.69
CA LYS A 52 -7.70 -9.96 -9.80
C LYS A 52 -7.78 -11.46 -9.64
N LYS A 53 -8.96 -11.99 -9.88
CA LYS A 53 -9.19 -13.42 -10.13
C LYS A 53 -9.36 -13.62 -11.64
N TRP A 54 -8.59 -14.53 -12.20
CA TRP A 54 -8.74 -14.96 -13.58
C TRP A 54 -9.67 -16.19 -13.65
N ALA A 55 -10.21 -16.48 -14.80
CA ALA A 55 -11.13 -17.60 -14.99
C ALA A 55 -10.54 -18.99 -14.62
N THR A 56 -9.24 -19.10 -14.47
CA THR A 56 -8.49 -20.34 -14.21
C THR A 56 -7.87 -20.38 -12.82
N ASP A 57 -8.56 -19.87 -11.79
CA ASP A 57 -8.05 -19.84 -10.41
C ASP A 57 -6.64 -19.21 -10.22
N ARG A 58 -6.31 -18.33 -11.11
CA ARG A 58 -5.13 -17.47 -11.02
C ARG A 58 -5.50 -16.21 -10.26
N PHE A 59 -4.74 -15.90 -9.22
CA PHE A 59 -4.90 -14.70 -8.41
C PHE A 59 -3.69 -13.81 -8.57
N GLN A 60 -3.93 -12.51 -8.56
CA GLN A 60 -2.88 -11.52 -8.60
C GLN A 60 -3.19 -10.44 -7.57
N ILE A 61 -2.21 -10.13 -6.73
CA ILE A 61 -2.29 -9.07 -5.72
C ILE A 61 -1.14 -8.10 -5.95
N ARG A 62 -1.47 -6.81 -5.98
CA ARG A 62 -0.49 -5.74 -6.03
C ARG A 62 -0.61 -4.90 -4.77
N ARG A 63 0.52 -4.66 -4.11
CA ARG A 63 0.66 -3.76 -2.98
C ARG A 63 1.52 -2.58 -3.41
N SER A 64 1.01 -1.37 -3.20
CA SER A 64 1.74 -0.15 -3.52
C SER A 64 2.35 0.45 -2.27
N PHE A 65 3.57 0.91 -2.41
CA PHE A 65 4.36 1.54 -1.37
C PHE A 65 4.63 2.98 -1.78
N PHE A 66 4.44 3.88 -0.82
CA PHE A 66 4.69 5.30 -0.98
C PHE A 66 5.62 5.74 0.15
N ALA A 67 6.71 6.38 -0.21
CA ALA A 67 7.69 6.89 0.74
C ALA A 67 7.63 8.42 0.73
N PHE A 68 7.45 9.00 1.90
CA PHE A 68 7.36 10.44 2.08
C PHE A 68 8.48 10.91 3.02
N ASP A 69 9.26 11.87 2.58
CA ASP A 69 10.19 12.57 3.48
C ASP A 69 9.39 13.58 4.32
N THR A 70 9.22 13.26 5.58
CA THR A 70 8.48 14.09 6.54
C THR A 70 9.39 14.86 7.49
N SER A 71 10.71 14.79 7.30
CA SER A 71 11.71 15.42 8.20
C SER A 71 11.56 16.94 8.34
N ALA A 72 10.96 17.59 7.34
CA ALA A 72 10.70 19.04 7.35
C ALA A 72 9.30 19.41 7.89
N ILE A 73 8.52 18.44 8.36
CA ILE A 73 7.19 18.71 8.89
C ILE A 73 7.28 18.98 10.38
N GLU A 74 7.00 20.21 10.77
CA GLU A 74 6.65 20.49 12.15
C GLU A 74 5.20 20.04 12.37
N CYS A 75 5.00 18.86 12.95
CA CYS A 75 3.67 18.43 13.39
C CYS A 75 3.41 19.02 14.78
N PRO A 76 2.48 19.96 14.94
CA PRO A 76 2.07 20.37 16.27
C PRO A 76 1.41 19.17 16.99
N ASP A 77 1.87 18.90 18.20
CA ASP A 77 1.40 17.80 19.06
C ASP A 77 0.01 18.08 19.69
N ASP A 78 -0.78 18.96 19.07
CA ASP A 78 -2.03 19.48 19.63
C ASP A 78 -3.29 18.67 19.28
N GLY A 79 -3.12 17.54 18.59
CA GLY A 79 -4.23 16.67 18.17
C GLY A 79 -5.15 17.26 17.09
N ALA A 80 -4.96 18.51 16.70
CA ALA A 80 -5.75 19.22 15.68
C ALA A 80 -5.17 19.05 14.27
N ALA A 81 -3.92 18.63 14.15
CA ALA A 81 -3.29 18.41 12.86
C ALA A 81 -4.02 17.33 12.05
N THR A 82 -4.27 17.61 10.78
CA THR A 82 -4.84 16.65 9.83
C THR A 82 -3.79 16.26 8.80
N ALA A 83 -3.74 14.99 8.43
CA ALA A 83 -2.94 14.52 7.32
C ALA A 83 -3.84 13.77 6.33
N THR A 84 -3.63 14.01 5.05
CA THR A 84 -4.44 13.41 3.98
C THR A 84 -3.53 12.86 2.91
N LEU A 85 -3.69 11.57 2.60
CA LEU A 85 -3.06 10.96 1.44
C LEU A 85 -3.96 11.17 0.22
N LYS A 86 -3.41 11.76 -0.85
CA LYS A 86 -4.13 12.01 -2.10
C LYS A 86 -3.60 11.10 -3.20
N ILE A 87 -4.47 10.25 -3.73
CA ILE A 87 -4.13 9.33 -4.82
C ILE A 87 -5.08 9.57 -5.99
N TYR A 88 -4.53 9.82 -7.18
CA TYR A 88 -5.34 9.96 -8.38
C TYR A 88 -5.85 8.59 -8.84
N GLY A 89 -7.17 8.46 -8.95
CA GLY A 89 -7.79 7.22 -9.39
C GLY A 89 -7.77 7.08 -10.91
N ARG A 90 -7.59 5.86 -11.39
CA ARG A 90 -7.49 5.61 -12.84
C ARG A 90 -8.33 4.43 -13.35
N THR A 91 -8.66 3.45 -12.56
CA THR A 91 -9.23 2.21 -13.08
C THR A 91 -10.49 1.82 -12.34
N THR A 92 -11.42 1.24 -13.06
CA THR A 92 -12.70 0.73 -12.56
C THR A 92 -12.50 -0.54 -11.74
N GLY A 93 -13.16 -0.62 -10.63
CA GLY A 93 -13.26 -1.80 -9.79
C GLY A 93 -13.72 -1.39 -8.39
N THR A 94 -14.46 -2.27 -7.75
CA THR A 94 -14.77 -2.15 -6.33
C THR A 94 -13.62 -2.77 -5.55
N ALA A 95 -12.62 -1.99 -5.21
CA ALA A 95 -11.59 -2.42 -4.29
C ALA A 95 -11.76 -1.69 -2.96
N ASN A 96 -11.78 -2.44 -1.88
CA ASN A 96 -11.66 -1.87 -0.55
C ASN A 96 -10.16 -1.69 -0.27
N ILE A 97 -9.76 -0.46 0.00
CA ILE A 97 -8.36 -0.08 0.22
C ILE A 97 -8.19 0.35 1.67
N ILE A 98 -7.07 0.01 2.25
CA ILE A 98 -6.63 0.52 3.55
C ILE A 98 -5.17 0.96 3.46
N VAL A 99 -4.85 2.08 4.07
CA VAL A 99 -3.46 2.52 4.24
C VAL A 99 -2.93 1.90 5.52
N VAL A 100 -1.76 1.29 5.43
CA VAL A 100 -1.10 0.60 6.56
C VAL A 100 0.35 1.03 6.66
N LYS A 101 0.92 0.88 7.86
CA LYS A 101 2.34 1.08 8.09
C LYS A 101 3.14 0.00 7.38
N ALA A 102 4.16 0.40 6.65
CA ALA A 102 5.18 -0.47 6.10
C ALA A 102 6.54 -0.12 6.71
N THR A 103 7.37 -1.13 6.95
CA THR A 103 8.77 -0.94 7.35
C THR A 103 9.69 -0.85 6.14
N LYS A 104 9.16 -1.19 4.98
CA LYS A 104 9.79 -1.17 3.65
C LYS A 104 8.83 -0.56 2.61
N PRO A 105 9.33 -0.05 1.49
CA PRO A 105 10.75 0.04 1.12
C PRO A 105 11.47 1.13 1.90
N ASP A 106 12.75 0.88 2.18
CA ASP A 106 13.63 1.94 2.60
C ASP A 106 13.93 2.85 1.39
N LEU A 107 14.00 4.14 1.65
CA LEU A 107 14.19 5.17 0.61
C LEU A 107 15.50 5.01 -0.20
N SER A 108 16.48 4.26 0.31
CA SER A 108 17.80 4.10 -0.31
C SER A 108 17.90 2.94 -1.28
N THR A 109 17.11 1.89 -1.10
CA THR A 109 17.24 0.62 -1.85
C THR A 109 16.18 0.44 -2.94
N GLY A 110 15.13 1.26 -2.93
CA GLY A 110 13.98 1.06 -3.81
C GLY A 110 13.18 -0.19 -3.44
N ILE A 111 12.16 -0.47 -4.24
CA ILE A 111 11.22 -1.56 -4.01
C ILE A 111 11.74 -2.85 -4.66
N VAL A 112 11.74 -3.94 -3.89
CA VAL A 112 12.14 -5.27 -4.33
C VAL A 112 11.05 -6.30 -4.05
N GLN A 113 11.13 -7.48 -4.67
CA GLN A 113 10.12 -8.53 -4.51
C GLN A 113 9.92 -8.98 -3.06
N ASN A 114 10.98 -8.95 -2.25
CA ASN A 114 10.91 -9.33 -0.83
C ASN A 114 10.08 -8.36 0.01
N ASP A 115 9.81 -7.14 -0.48
CA ASP A 115 9.00 -6.16 0.25
C ASP A 115 7.50 -6.49 0.23
N PHE A 116 7.09 -7.56 -0.46
CA PHE A 116 5.68 -7.93 -0.59
C PHE A 116 4.98 -8.06 0.77
N ASN A 117 5.63 -8.63 1.77
CA ASN A 117 5.09 -8.82 3.12
C ASN A 117 5.68 -7.89 4.19
N GLU A 118 6.46 -6.89 3.79
CA GLU A 118 7.07 -5.90 4.70
C GLU A 118 6.04 -4.86 5.18
N LEU A 119 4.92 -5.36 5.71
CA LEU A 119 3.86 -4.59 6.34
C LEU A 119 3.92 -4.82 7.85
N THR A 120 3.96 -3.75 8.63
CA THR A 120 4.03 -3.84 10.10
C THR A 120 2.82 -4.60 10.65
N GLY A 121 3.08 -5.72 11.33
CA GLY A 121 2.05 -6.59 11.88
C GLY A 121 1.44 -7.59 10.89
N TRP A 122 2.01 -7.74 9.68
CA TRP A 122 1.55 -8.79 8.77
C TRP A 122 1.89 -10.17 9.30
N ASN A 123 0.89 -11.02 9.40
CA ASN A 123 1.04 -12.43 9.73
C ASN A 123 0.62 -13.29 8.55
N SER A 124 1.57 -14.03 7.98
CA SER A 124 1.34 -14.89 6.81
C SER A 124 0.30 -16.00 7.07
N SER A 125 0.12 -16.42 8.32
CA SER A 125 -0.83 -17.48 8.69
C SER A 125 -2.27 -16.97 8.83
N PHE A 126 -2.46 -15.74 9.33
CA PHE A 126 -3.78 -15.21 9.68
C PHE A 126 -4.18 -13.96 8.90
N GLY A 127 -3.29 -13.40 8.10
CA GLY A 127 -3.57 -12.21 7.30
C GLY A 127 -3.51 -10.91 8.11
N PRO A 128 -4.42 -9.95 7.85
CA PRO A 128 -4.26 -8.55 8.29
C PRO A 128 -4.67 -8.25 9.73
N SER A 129 -4.83 -9.24 10.62
CA SER A 129 -5.37 -9.02 11.97
C SER A 129 -4.55 -8.07 12.84
N ASP A 130 -3.24 -7.99 12.59
CA ASP A 130 -2.30 -7.22 13.42
C ASP A 130 -1.67 -6.05 12.67
N LEU A 131 -2.17 -5.70 11.49
CA LEU A 131 -1.66 -4.58 10.71
C LEU A 131 -1.89 -3.26 11.44
N THR A 132 -0.86 -2.43 11.46
CA THR A 132 -0.99 -1.05 11.92
C THR A 132 -1.68 -0.23 10.83
N ALA A 133 -2.99 -0.01 11.00
CA ALA A 133 -3.78 0.77 10.07
C ALA A 133 -3.50 2.27 10.23
N TYR A 134 -3.29 2.96 9.11
CA TYR A 134 -3.14 4.41 9.02
C TYR A 134 -4.40 5.13 8.55
N SER A 135 -5.39 4.39 8.05
CA SER A 135 -6.68 4.94 7.67
C SER A 135 -7.82 3.99 8.01
N SER A 136 -9.05 4.50 7.94
CA SER A 136 -10.22 3.65 7.78
C SER A 136 -10.22 3.01 6.38
N GLN A 137 -11.03 1.97 6.21
CA GLN A 137 -11.21 1.34 4.91
C GLN A 137 -11.90 2.29 3.94
N VAL A 138 -11.31 2.47 2.75
CA VAL A 138 -11.89 3.20 1.64
C VAL A 138 -12.71 2.23 0.79
N THR A 139 -14.02 2.45 0.72
CA THR A 139 -14.98 1.56 0.03
C THR A 139 -15.51 2.15 -1.27
N SER A 140 -15.21 3.42 -1.55
CA SER A 140 -15.57 4.09 -2.80
C SER A 140 -14.34 4.73 -3.43
N TRP A 141 -14.23 4.65 -4.74
CA TRP A 141 -13.07 5.12 -5.47
C TRP A 141 -13.48 5.91 -6.70
N ASN A 142 -13.00 7.17 -6.79
CA ASN A 142 -13.18 7.99 -7.98
C ASN A 142 -12.06 7.66 -8.98
N THR A 143 -12.42 7.31 -10.20
CA THR A 143 -11.48 6.89 -11.24
C THR A 143 -10.96 8.03 -12.12
N SER A 144 -11.42 9.25 -11.92
CA SER A 144 -11.09 10.44 -12.73
C SER A 144 -10.70 11.66 -11.91
N ALA A 145 -10.46 11.49 -10.61
CA ALA A 145 -10.06 12.56 -9.70
C ALA A 145 -9.16 12.03 -8.57
N TYR A 146 -8.65 12.93 -7.76
CA TYR A 146 -7.96 12.56 -6.53
C TYR A 146 -8.95 11.99 -5.51
N ASN A 147 -8.54 10.87 -4.92
CA ASN A 147 -9.18 10.27 -3.75
C ASN A 147 -8.42 10.74 -2.52
N GLU A 148 -9.11 11.36 -1.59
CA GLU A 148 -8.56 11.89 -0.36
C GLU A 148 -8.79 10.88 0.77
N ILE A 149 -7.71 10.36 1.34
CA ILE A 149 -7.73 9.39 2.42
C ILE A 149 -7.22 10.07 3.69
N THR A 150 -8.11 10.31 4.64
CA THR A 150 -7.72 10.88 5.92
C THR A 150 -6.88 9.89 6.70
N LEU A 151 -5.68 10.31 7.10
CA LEU A 151 -4.78 9.52 7.92
C LEU A 151 -5.12 9.70 9.40
N ASN A 152 -5.04 8.60 10.14
CA ASN A 152 -5.36 8.56 11.55
C ASN A 152 -4.20 9.12 12.43
N ARG A 153 -4.41 9.08 13.75
CA ARG A 153 -3.43 9.56 14.71
C ARG A 153 -2.10 8.80 14.62
N SER A 154 -2.13 7.46 14.50
CA SER A 154 -0.91 6.67 14.42
C SER A 154 -0.02 7.05 13.25
N ALA A 155 -0.62 7.34 12.09
CA ALA A 155 0.12 7.85 10.94
C ALA A 155 0.78 9.21 11.23
N ARG A 156 0.03 10.12 11.88
CA ARG A 156 0.55 11.45 12.21
C ARG A 156 1.67 11.40 13.26
N ASP A 157 1.51 10.55 14.27
CA ASP A 157 2.53 10.36 15.31
C ASP A 157 3.84 9.81 14.70
N ASP A 158 3.75 8.86 13.76
CA ASP A 158 4.91 8.35 13.03
C ASP A 158 5.55 9.43 12.12
N MET A 159 4.74 10.30 11.49
CA MET A 159 5.25 11.41 10.69
C MET A 159 5.99 12.46 11.53
N ALA A 160 5.62 12.63 12.79
CA ALA A 160 6.23 13.59 13.71
C ALA A 160 7.46 13.05 14.44
N SER A 161 7.69 11.73 14.38
CA SER A 161 8.79 11.06 15.11
C SER A 161 10.08 10.91 14.31
N LEU A 162 10.17 11.45 13.10
CA LEU A 162 11.31 11.33 12.20
C LEU A 162 12.30 12.49 12.34
#